data_eb9036d54ff160e63bb8853679e4aa45
#
_entry.id   eb9036d54ff160e63bb8853679e4aa45
#
_cell.length_a   1.000
_cell.length_b   1.000
_cell.length_c   1.000
_cell.angle_alpha   90.00
_cell.angle_beta   90.00
_cell.angle_gamma   90.00
#
_symmetry.space_group_name_H-M   'P 1'
#
loop_
_entity.id
_entity.type
_entity.pdbx_description
1 polymer ?
#
loop_
_entity_poly.entity_id
_entity_poly.type
_entity_poly.pdbx_seq_one_letter_code
_entity_poly.pdbx_strand_id
1 'polypeptide(L)'
;MTFNLAGPPDFRGLDPNRRLEIYTRNLPHWRQDGATYFVTFNIADALPSPKKAKLESMRRQWERQNPPPRDEKTWTEYARILFRSVEKWMDAGYGACWFRREPYRNELHRSILHFHQQRYEIGCFVIMANHCHLVIRPFESIKLEEEIGSMKSVTANFINKRERSKGPVWHQESYDRIIRDEEHLYRVVQYIGSNPRRAGIPEQDWHRWINPQWRAANWDFHDSK
;
A
#
# COMPACT_ATOMS: atom_id res chain seq x y z
N MET A 1 2.76 20.04 19.81
CA MET A 1 1.98 19.07 20.61
C MET A 1 2.66 17.72 20.45
N THR A 2 2.99 17.07 21.55
CA THR A 2 3.56 15.71 21.52
C THR A 2 2.43 14.74 21.21
N PHE A 3 2.65 13.79 20.28
CA PHE A 3 1.68 12.73 19.99
C PHE A 3 1.62 11.76 21.18
N ASN A 4 0.44 11.54 21.76
CA ASN A 4 0.28 10.83 23.04
C ASN A 4 -0.55 9.55 22.94
N LEU A 5 -0.92 9.10 21.73
CA LEU A 5 -1.64 7.83 21.58
C LEU A 5 -0.62 6.69 21.58
N ALA A 6 -0.78 5.74 22.52
CA ALA A 6 0.04 4.53 22.52
C ALA A 6 -0.17 3.70 21.26
N GLY A 7 0.85 3.00 20.81
CA GLY A 7 0.76 2.12 19.64
C GLY A 7 -0.33 1.06 19.84
N PRO A 8 -1.03 0.69 18.75
CA PRO A 8 -2.03 -0.38 18.84
C PRO A 8 -1.36 -1.74 19.06
N PRO A 9 -2.13 -2.76 19.49
CA PRO A 9 -1.58 -4.11 19.64
C PRO A 9 -0.83 -4.55 18.38
N ASP A 10 0.28 -5.24 18.58
CA ASP A 10 1.13 -5.81 17.53
C ASP A 10 1.78 -4.80 16.54
N PHE A 11 1.67 -3.52 16.77
CA PHE A 11 2.44 -2.52 16.01
C PHE A 11 3.93 -2.62 16.36
N ARG A 12 4.77 -2.64 15.33
CA ARG A 12 6.22 -2.54 15.45
C ARG A 12 6.74 -1.54 14.43
N GLY A 13 7.16 -0.39 14.90
CA GLY A 13 7.79 0.65 14.09
C GLY A 13 9.19 0.25 13.62
N LEU A 14 9.85 1.15 12.89
CA LEU A 14 11.25 1.00 12.52
C LEU A 14 12.13 0.98 13.80
N ASP A 15 12.88 -0.09 13.98
CA ASP A 15 13.84 -0.20 15.08
C ASP A 15 15.26 0.11 14.56
N PRO A 16 15.89 1.21 14.99
CA PRO A 16 17.23 1.59 14.53
C PRO A 16 18.33 0.61 14.94
N ASN A 17 18.06 -0.27 15.92
CA ASN A 17 19.02 -1.26 16.41
C ASN A 17 18.91 -2.62 15.69
N ARG A 18 17.91 -2.80 14.82
CA ARG A 18 17.74 -4.03 14.02
C ARG A 18 18.28 -3.83 12.61
N ARG A 19 18.73 -4.93 12.01
CA ARG A 19 19.23 -4.93 10.63
C ARG A 19 18.19 -4.38 9.67
N LEU A 20 18.58 -3.40 8.86
CA LEU A 20 17.83 -2.85 7.76
C LEU A 20 18.44 -3.32 6.45
N GLU A 21 17.67 -3.99 5.63
CA GLU A 21 18.07 -4.40 4.29
C GLU A 21 17.46 -3.44 3.26
N ILE A 22 18.27 -3.01 2.30
CA ILE A 22 17.80 -2.16 1.20
C ILE A 22 18.08 -2.89 -0.09
N TYR A 23 17.07 -3.15 -0.89
CA TYR A 23 17.22 -3.64 -2.24
C TYR A 23 16.45 -2.76 -3.22
N THR A 24 16.91 -2.72 -4.47
CA THR A 24 16.33 -1.87 -5.50
C THR A 24 15.81 -2.73 -6.65
N ARG A 25 14.54 -2.52 -6.99
CA ARG A 25 13.95 -2.89 -8.27
C ARG A 25 13.78 -1.62 -9.10
N ASN A 26 12.54 -1.26 -9.47
CA ASN A 26 12.27 0.08 -10.01
C ASN A 26 12.22 1.15 -8.91
N LEU A 27 11.86 0.75 -7.69
CA LEU A 27 11.87 1.56 -6.48
C LEU A 27 12.78 0.94 -5.43
N PRO A 28 13.36 1.74 -4.52
CA PRO A 28 14.05 1.19 -3.36
C PRO A 28 13.03 0.63 -2.37
N HIS A 29 13.34 -0.54 -1.85
CA HIS A 29 12.55 -1.23 -0.84
C HIS A 29 13.39 -1.42 0.41
N TRP A 30 12.86 -0.97 1.55
CA TRP A 30 13.47 -1.18 2.86
C TRP A 30 12.81 -2.36 3.54
N ARG A 31 13.61 -3.25 4.09
CA ARG A 31 13.14 -4.43 4.81
C ARG A 31 13.76 -4.51 6.18
N GLN A 32 12.89 -4.67 7.16
CA GLN A 32 13.25 -4.99 8.53
C GLN A 32 12.28 -6.08 9.02
N ASP A 33 12.84 -7.16 9.50
CA ASP A 33 12.06 -8.33 9.90
C ASP A 33 11.07 -7.99 11.02
N GLY A 34 9.82 -8.39 10.85
CA GLY A 34 8.72 -8.14 11.80
C GLY A 34 8.26 -6.68 11.90
N ALA A 35 8.77 -5.75 11.09
CA ALA A 35 8.31 -4.35 11.10
C ALA A 35 6.94 -4.19 10.43
N THR A 36 6.25 -3.11 10.76
CA THR A 36 4.96 -2.72 10.16
C THR A 36 5.20 -1.87 8.91
N TYR A 37 4.49 -2.20 7.85
CA TYR A 37 4.58 -1.53 6.53
C TYR A 37 3.27 -0.87 6.13
N PHE A 38 3.39 0.28 5.50
CA PHE A 38 2.37 0.82 4.63
C PHE A 38 2.65 0.33 3.20
N VAL A 39 1.67 -0.28 2.56
CA VAL A 39 1.78 -0.84 1.22
C VAL A 39 0.68 -0.30 0.32
N THR A 40 1.04 0.04 -0.92
CA THR A 40 0.10 0.38 -2.00
C THR A 40 0.40 -0.50 -3.20
N PHE A 41 -0.63 -1.11 -3.77
CA PHE A 41 -0.55 -1.84 -5.03
C PHE A 41 -1.77 -1.55 -5.92
N ASN A 42 -1.55 -1.52 -7.22
CA ASN A 42 -2.55 -1.08 -8.19
C ASN A 42 -2.70 -2.06 -9.35
N ILE A 43 -3.83 -1.99 -10.05
CA ILE A 43 -4.05 -2.79 -11.26
C ILE A 43 -3.07 -2.39 -12.37
N ALA A 44 -2.84 -3.30 -13.32
CA ALA A 44 -1.81 -3.15 -14.35
C ALA A 44 -2.02 -1.95 -15.28
N ASP A 45 -3.27 -1.56 -15.48
CA ASP A 45 -3.71 -0.47 -16.36
C ASP A 45 -4.19 0.79 -15.59
N ALA A 46 -3.95 0.86 -14.28
CA ALA A 46 -4.27 2.05 -13.47
C ALA A 46 -3.56 3.32 -13.94
N LEU A 47 -2.42 3.17 -14.60
CA LEU A 47 -1.66 4.29 -15.16
C LEU A 47 -1.66 4.23 -16.69
N PRO A 48 -2.29 5.19 -17.38
CA PRO A 48 -2.24 5.31 -18.82
C PRO A 48 -0.81 5.52 -19.37
N SER A 49 -0.56 5.10 -20.59
CA SER A 49 0.77 5.21 -21.23
C SER A 49 1.41 6.59 -21.12
N PRO A 50 0.70 7.73 -21.32
CA PRO A 50 1.30 9.05 -21.13
C PRO A 50 1.79 9.31 -19.69
N LYS A 51 1.09 8.74 -18.67
CA LYS A 51 1.50 8.85 -17.26
C LYS A 51 2.72 7.98 -16.96
N LYS A 52 2.79 6.79 -17.55
CA LYS A 52 3.98 5.92 -17.49
C LYS A 52 5.20 6.61 -18.09
N ALA A 53 5.06 7.19 -19.29
CA ALA A 53 6.13 7.95 -19.94
C ALA A 53 6.59 9.15 -19.09
N LYS A 54 5.65 9.83 -18.43
CA LYS A 54 5.98 10.93 -17.51
C LYS A 54 6.77 10.43 -16.30
N LEU A 55 6.40 9.28 -15.70
CA LEU A 55 7.17 8.67 -14.59
C LEU A 55 8.60 8.36 -15.03
N GLU A 56 8.78 7.76 -16.19
CA GLU A 56 10.11 7.46 -16.73
C GLU A 56 10.94 8.73 -16.96
N SER A 57 10.31 9.79 -17.49
CA SER A 57 10.97 11.09 -17.65
C SER A 57 11.39 11.69 -16.31
N MET A 58 10.51 11.67 -15.31
CA MET A 58 10.81 12.12 -13.94
C MET A 58 11.96 11.32 -13.33
N ARG A 59 11.96 9.98 -13.50
CA ARG A 59 13.05 9.11 -13.07
C ARG A 59 14.38 9.49 -13.70
N ARG A 60 14.44 9.59 -15.04
CA ARG A 60 15.66 9.94 -15.77
C ARG A 60 16.19 11.33 -15.38
N GLN A 61 15.29 12.29 -15.17
CA GLN A 61 15.67 13.62 -14.69
C GLN A 61 16.26 13.57 -13.29
N TRP A 62 15.61 12.83 -12.39
CA TRP A 62 16.09 12.69 -11.02
C TRP A 62 17.44 11.96 -10.96
N GLU A 63 17.62 10.88 -11.73
CA GLU A 63 18.88 10.13 -11.81
C GLU A 63 20.05 11.00 -12.31
N ARG A 64 19.79 11.91 -13.25
CA ARG A 64 20.80 12.89 -13.70
C ARG A 64 21.17 13.93 -12.65
N GLN A 65 20.20 14.36 -11.85
CA GLN A 65 20.40 15.34 -10.79
C GLN A 65 21.02 14.75 -9.52
N ASN A 66 20.89 13.44 -9.35
CA ASN A 66 21.34 12.72 -8.17
C ASN A 66 22.19 11.49 -8.59
N PRO A 67 23.44 11.70 -9.03
CA PRO A 67 24.31 10.59 -9.42
C PRO A 67 24.66 9.71 -8.19
N PRO A 68 24.98 8.41 -8.40
CA PRO A 68 25.47 7.55 -7.32
C PRO A 68 26.82 8.03 -6.74
N PRO A 69 27.13 7.73 -5.46
CA PRO A 69 26.29 7.02 -4.50
C PRO A 69 25.16 7.90 -3.95
N ARG A 70 24.00 7.29 -3.63
CA ARG A 70 22.84 7.98 -3.09
C ARG A 70 22.58 7.53 -1.67
N ASP A 71 22.37 8.48 -0.76
CA ASP A 71 22.02 8.22 0.62
C ASP A 71 20.52 7.89 0.79
N GLU A 72 20.16 7.42 1.97
CA GLU A 72 18.77 7.07 2.34
C GLU A 72 17.82 8.26 2.20
N LYS A 73 18.27 9.46 2.56
CA LYS A 73 17.47 10.70 2.50
C LYS A 73 17.06 11.01 1.06
N THR A 74 18.03 10.95 0.14
CA THR A 74 17.84 11.20 -1.30
C THR A 74 16.85 10.19 -1.90
N TRP A 75 16.97 8.90 -1.55
CA TRP A 75 16.04 7.88 -2.00
C TRP A 75 14.64 8.05 -1.40
N THR A 76 14.54 8.40 -0.12
CA THR A 76 13.25 8.64 0.57
C THR A 76 12.50 9.80 -0.06
N GLU A 77 13.21 10.89 -0.40
CA GLU A 77 12.59 12.04 -1.06
C GLU A 77 12.08 11.70 -2.46
N TYR A 78 12.86 10.96 -3.24
CA TYR A 78 12.44 10.48 -4.55
C TYR A 78 11.20 9.60 -4.46
N ALA A 79 11.21 8.60 -3.59
CA ALA A 79 10.06 7.73 -3.38
C ALA A 79 8.80 8.52 -2.99
N ARG A 80 8.95 9.58 -2.17
CA ARG A 80 7.83 10.47 -1.79
C ARG A 80 7.27 11.25 -2.97
N ILE A 81 8.13 11.77 -3.84
CA ILE A 81 7.72 12.53 -5.04
C ILE A 81 6.97 11.60 -6.00
N LEU A 82 7.52 10.43 -6.27
CA LEU A 82 6.89 9.43 -7.13
C LEU A 82 5.54 8.99 -6.58
N PHE A 83 5.49 8.62 -5.30
CA PHE A 83 4.27 8.18 -4.63
C PHE A 83 3.14 9.19 -4.79
N ARG A 84 3.38 10.47 -4.48
CA ARG A 84 2.38 11.54 -4.62
C ARG A 84 1.88 11.70 -6.06
N SER A 85 2.77 11.56 -7.04
CA SER A 85 2.40 11.68 -8.45
C SER A 85 1.55 10.51 -8.90
N VAL A 86 1.94 9.29 -8.54
CA VAL A 86 1.21 8.05 -8.87
C VAL A 86 -0.16 8.05 -8.22
N GLU A 87 -0.25 8.39 -6.92
CA GLU A 87 -1.50 8.48 -6.19
C GLU A 87 -2.54 9.37 -6.88
N LYS A 88 -2.15 10.62 -7.16
CA LYS A 88 -3.03 11.56 -7.88
C LYS A 88 -3.59 10.99 -9.19
N TRP A 89 -2.81 10.13 -9.86
CA TRP A 89 -3.27 9.53 -11.12
C TRP A 89 -4.13 8.28 -10.87
N MET A 90 -3.86 7.50 -9.82
CA MET A 90 -4.72 6.38 -9.43
C MET A 90 -6.09 6.86 -8.96
N ASP A 91 -6.15 7.92 -8.17
CA ASP A 91 -7.38 8.55 -7.70
C ASP A 91 -8.27 9.05 -8.87
N ALA A 92 -7.67 9.36 -10.02
CA ALA A 92 -8.42 9.70 -11.23
C ALA A 92 -9.20 8.52 -11.84
N GLY A 93 -9.04 7.30 -11.34
CA GLY A 93 -9.86 6.14 -11.70
C GLY A 93 -9.62 5.61 -13.11
N TYR A 94 -8.37 5.65 -13.59
CA TYR A 94 -8.02 5.03 -14.88
C TYR A 94 -7.98 3.50 -14.80
N GLY A 95 -8.14 2.86 -15.97
CA GLY A 95 -8.07 1.42 -16.15
C GLY A 95 -9.40 0.70 -15.95
N ALA A 96 -9.35 -0.60 -15.87
CA ALA A 96 -10.53 -1.47 -15.78
C ALA A 96 -11.33 -1.30 -14.48
N CYS A 97 -10.75 -0.66 -13.46
CA CYS A 97 -11.40 -0.37 -12.18
C CYS A 97 -12.15 -1.57 -11.60
N TRP A 98 -11.50 -2.75 -11.61
CA TRP A 98 -12.09 -4.04 -11.24
C TRP A 98 -12.85 -4.00 -9.92
N PHE A 99 -12.34 -3.24 -8.95
CA PHE A 99 -12.86 -3.23 -7.58
C PHE A 99 -14.06 -2.30 -7.36
N ARG A 100 -14.57 -1.63 -8.40
CA ARG A 100 -15.95 -1.08 -8.37
C ARG A 100 -16.98 -2.18 -8.26
N ARG A 101 -16.67 -3.37 -8.76
CA ARG A 101 -17.56 -4.54 -8.68
C ARG A 101 -17.37 -5.25 -7.35
N GLU A 102 -18.44 -5.34 -6.58
CA GLU A 102 -18.45 -5.92 -5.24
C GLU A 102 -17.84 -7.33 -5.16
N PRO A 103 -18.11 -8.29 -6.08
CA PRO A 103 -17.52 -9.62 -5.99
C PRO A 103 -15.99 -9.62 -6.01
N TYR A 104 -15.35 -8.68 -6.73
CA TYR A 104 -13.90 -8.57 -6.79
C TYR A 104 -13.33 -7.87 -5.56
N ARG A 105 -14.04 -6.87 -5.01
CA ARG A 105 -13.70 -6.26 -3.72
C ARG A 105 -13.74 -7.27 -2.60
N ASN A 106 -14.79 -8.10 -2.56
CA ASN A 106 -14.96 -9.14 -1.55
C ASN A 106 -13.88 -10.23 -1.65
N GLU A 107 -13.44 -10.56 -2.87
CA GLU A 107 -12.34 -11.50 -3.06
C GLU A 107 -11.00 -10.92 -2.57
N LEU A 108 -10.71 -9.66 -2.89
CA LEU A 108 -9.50 -9.01 -2.38
C LEU A 108 -9.55 -8.88 -0.85
N HIS A 109 -10.68 -8.49 -0.28
CA HIS A 109 -10.88 -8.45 1.17
C HIS A 109 -10.55 -9.80 1.83
N ARG A 110 -11.12 -10.90 1.30
CA ARG A 110 -10.85 -12.26 1.79
C ARG A 110 -9.38 -12.63 1.66
N SER A 111 -8.76 -12.31 0.53
CA SER A 111 -7.34 -12.59 0.29
C SER A 111 -6.44 -11.84 1.28
N ILE A 112 -6.75 -10.58 1.59
CA ILE A 112 -5.99 -9.78 2.56
C ILE A 112 -6.09 -10.37 3.98
N LEU A 113 -7.26 -10.86 4.38
CA LEU A 113 -7.46 -11.38 5.72
C LEU A 113 -7.17 -12.89 5.86
N HIS A 114 -6.86 -13.59 4.77
CA HIS A 114 -6.75 -15.05 4.75
C HIS A 114 -5.75 -15.60 5.77
N PHE A 115 -4.57 -15.01 5.86
CA PHE A 115 -3.53 -15.41 6.82
C PHE A 115 -3.31 -14.39 7.95
N HIS A 116 -4.28 -13.49 8.15
CA HIS A 116 -4.28 -12.57 9.27
C HIS A 116 -4.19 -13.34 10.59
N GLN A 117 -3.32 -12.91 11.50
CA GLN A 117 -2.97 -13.57 12.78
C GLN A 117 -2.30 -14.95 12.64
N GLN A 118 -1.93 -15.38 11.43
CA GLN A 118 -1.20 -16.63 11.21
C GLN A 118 0.20 -16.39 10.63
N ARG A 119 0.30 -15.50 9.63
CA ARG A 119 1.55 -15.16 8.94
C ARG A 119 1.86 -13.67 9.01
N TYR A 120 0.86 -12.86 9.21
CA TYR A 120 0.96 -11.41 9.34
C TYR A 120 -0.18 -10.84 10.15
N GLU A 121 0.01 -9.61 10.62
CA GLU A 121 -1.04 -8.78 11.20
C GLU A 121 -1.47 -7.72 10.19
N ILE A 122 -2.78 -7.59 9.94
CA ILE A 122 -3.36 -6.48 9.18
C ILE A 122 -3.87 -5.45 10.19
N GLY A 123 -3.37 -4.22 10.08
CA GLY A 123 -3.86 -3.09 10.89
C GLY A 123 -5.11 -2.46 10.29
N CYS A 124 -5.02 -2.03 9.05
CA CYS A 124 -6.15 -1.50 8.29
C CYS A 124 -5.89 -1.54 6.79
N PHE A 125 -6.94 -1.42 5.99
CA PHE A 125 -6.84 -1.23 4.55
C PHE A 125 -8.03 -0.48 3.97
N VAL A 126 -7.83 0.01 2.73
CA VAL A 126 -8.90 0.47 1.85
C VAL A 126 -8.69 -0.10 0.46
N ILE A 127 -9.75 -0.67 -0.11
CA ILE A 127 -9.82 -1.14 -1.49
C ILE A 127 -10.53 -0.05 -2.30
N MET A 128 -9.80 0.59 -3.17
CA MET A 128 -10.27 1.60 -4.11
C MET A 128 -10.60 0.94 -5.46
N ALA A 129 -11.17 1.69 -6.41
CA ALA A 129 -11.59 1.15 -7.70
C ALA A 129 -10.48 0.40 -8.48
N ASN A 130 -9.24 0.86 -8.40
CA ASN A 130 -8.08 0.38 -9.19
C ASN A 130 -6.79 0.17 -8.38
N HIS A 131 -6.83 0.36 -7.06
CA HIS A 131 -5.69 0.16 -6.17
C HIS A 131 -6.14 -0.17 -4.74
N CYS A 132 -5.19 -0.58 -3.91
CA CYS A 132 -5.40 -0.87 -2.51
C CYS A 132 -4.27 -0.26 -1.68
N HIS A 133 -4.63 0.32 -0.54
CA HIS A 133 -3.69 0.71 0.51
C HIS A 133 -3.91 -0.17 1.72
N LEU A 134 -2.83 -0.66 2.32
CA LEU A 134 -2.94 -1.44 3.55
C LEU A 134 -1.78 -1.19 4.51
N VAL A 135 -2.05 -1.40 5.80
CA VAL A 135 -1.05 -1.53 6.85
C VAL A 135 -0.94 -2.99 7.20
N ILE A 136 0.26 -3.54 7.04
CA ILE A 136 0.57 -4.96 7.27
C ILE A 136 1.88 -5.10 8.04
N ARG A 137 1.91 -6.03 9.00
CA ARG A 137 3.13 -6.48 9.68
C ARG A 137 3.32 -7.96 9.43
N PRO A 138 4.21 -8.38 8.54
CA PRO A 138 4.62 -9.78 8.42
C PRO A 138 5.23 -10.25 9.73
N PHE A 139 5.00 -11.51 10.12
CA PHE A 139 5.67 -12.11 11.26
C PHE A 139 7.14 -12.38 10.92
N GLU A 140 7.95 -12.61 11.93
CA GLU A 140 9.38 -12.86 11.74
C GLU A 140 9.62 -14.00 10.74
N SER A 141 10.59 -13.82 9.86
CA SER A 141 10.94 -14.71 8.76
C SER A 141 9.91 -14.81 7.62
N ILE A 142 8.80 -14.07 7.67
CA ILE A 142 7.82 -13.99 6.57
C ILE A 142 8.14 -12.79 5.68
N LYS A 143 8.30 -13.03 4.39
CA LYS A 143 8.62 -11.97 3.44
C LYS A 143 7.38 -11.23 2.96
N LEU A 144 7.37 -9.92 3.10
CA LEU A 144 6.28 -9.05 2.68
C LEU A 144 5.89 -9.28 1.21
N GLU A 145 6.89 -9.44 0.33
CA GLU A 145 6.70 -9.61 -1.10
C GLU A 145 5.92 -10.89 -1.43
N GLU A 146 6.19 -11.97 -0.70
CA GLU A 146 5.52 -13.25 -0.89
C GLU A 146 4.04 -13.15 -0.51
N GLU A 147 3.73 -12.48 0.60
CA GLU A 147 2.36 -12.28 1.05
C GLU A 147 1.56 -11.37 0.09
N ILE A 148 2.12 -10.22 -0.30
CA ILE A 148 1.49 -9.33 -1.28
C ILE A 148 1.34 -10.04 -2.64
N GLY A 149 2.35 -10.81 -3.05
CA GLY A 149 2.31 -11.62 -4.27
C GLY A 149 1.19 -12.66 -4.24
N SER A 150 1.00 -13.34 -3.10
CA SER A 150 -0.09 -14.31 -2.89
C SER A 150 -1.47 -13.65 -3.01
N MET A 151 -1.70 -12.54 -2.30
CA MET A 151 -2.96 -11.77 -2.38
C MET A 151 -3.29 -11.35 -3.82
N LYS A 152 -2.29 -10.83 -4.54
CA LYS A 152 -2.41 -10.44 -5.95
C LYS A 152 -2.74 -11.64 -6.84
N SER A 153 -2.06 -12.77 -6.64
CA SER A 153 -2.23 -13.98 -7.47
C SER A 153 -3.63 -14.57 -7.32
N VAL A 154 -4.10 -14.75 -6.09
CA VAL A 154 -5.44 -15.28 -5.80
C VAL A 154 -6.51 -14.41 -6.45
N THR A 155 -6.44 -13.09 -6.23
CA THR A 155 -7.41 -12.14 -6.78
C THR A 155 -7.35 -12.07 -8.30
N ALA A 156 -6.16 -12.11 -8.91
CA ALA A 156 -6.01 -12.10 -10.36
C ALA A 156 -6.62 -13.36 -10.99
N ASN A 157 -6.39 -14.53 -10.40
CA ASN A 157 -6.97 -15.79 -10.87
C ASN A 157 -8.50 -15.76 -10.80
N PHE A 158 -9.05 -15.21 -9.71
CA PHE A 158 -10.49 -15.08 -9.55
C PHE A 158 -11.11 -14.17 -10.62
N ILE A 159 -10.51 -12.98 -10.86
CA ILE A 159 -10.97 -12.02 -11.86
C ILE A 159 -10.85 -12.63 -13.26
N ASN A 160 -9.68 -13.16 -13.63
CA ASN A 160 -9.44 -13.74 -14.95
C ASN A 160 -10.41 -14.89 -15.26
N LYS A 161 -10.70 -15.75 -14.27
CA LYS A 161 -11.67 -16.84 -14.44
C LYS A 161 -13.07 -16.31 -14.73
N ARG A 162 -13.53 -15.28 -14.00
CA ARG A 162 -14.89 -14.72 -14.18
C ARG A 162 -15.03 -13.93 -15.47
N GLU A 163 -14.01 -13.17 -15.83
CA GLU A 163 -13.98 -12.37 -17.06
C GLU A 163 -13.61 -13.21 -18.31
N ARG A 164 -13.32 -14.49 -18.16
CA ARG A 164 -12.80 -15.36 -19.24
C ARG A 164 -11.61 -14.73 -19.96
N SER A 165 -10.76 -14.02 -19.20
CA SER A 165 -9.60 -13.30 -19.68
C SER A 165 -8.31 -13.96 -19.25
N LYS A 166 -7.20 -13.53 -19.85
CA LYS A 166 -5.84 -13.92 -19.48
C LYS A 166 -4.98 -12.66 -19.44
N GLY A 167 -4.02 -12.64 -18.55
CA GLY A 167 -3.05 -11.55 -18.45
C GLY A 167 -2.96 -10.94 -17.04
N PRO A 168 -2.13 -9.93 -16.87
CA PRO A 168 -1.88 -9.32 -15.59
C PRO A 168 -3.07 -8.45 -15.16
N VAL A 169 -3.66 -8.77 -14.02
CA VAL A 169 -4.63 -7.91 -13.34
C VAL A 169 -3.91 -6.82 -12.54
N TRP A 170 -2.79 -7.17 -11.92
CA TRP A 170 -2.02 -6.28 -11.08
C TRP A 170 -0.77 -5.76 -11.76
N HIS A 171 -0.38 -4.53 -11.44
CA HIS A 171 0.96 -4.04 -11.72
C HIS A 171 1.97 -4.87 -10.93
N GLN A 172 3.14 -5.15 -11.53
CA GLN A 172 4.15 -6.01 -10.92
C GLN A 172 4.67 -5.41 -9.61
N GLU A 173 5.03 -4.13 -9.64
CA GLU A 173 5.55 -3.41 -8.48
C GLU A 173 4.44 -3.05 -7.49
N SER A 174 4.84 -2.96 -6.21
CA SER A 174 4.07 -2.35 -5.13
C SER A 174 4.92 -1.25 -4.53
N TYR A 175 4.29 -0.18 -4.07
CA TYR A 175 4.96 0.79 -3.21
C TYR A 175 4.84 0.31 -1.77
N ASP A 176 5.94 0.29 -1.04
CA ASP A 176 5.93 -0.05 0.37
C ASP A 176 6.90 0.84 1.16
N ARG A 177 6.58 1.05 2.41
CA ARG A 177 7.39 1.84 3.34
C ARG A 177 7.22 1.32 4.76
N ILE A 178 8.33 1.19 5.49
CA ILE A 178 8.29 0.91 6.94
C ILE A 178 7.65 2.10 7.65
N ILE A 179 6.72 1.83 8.55
CA ILE A 179 6.15 2.83 9.46
C ILE A 179 7.13 3.02 10.61
N ARG A 180 7.50 4.28 10.90
CA ARG A 180 8.60 4.58 11.84
C ARG A 180 8.18 4.54 13.29
N ASP A 181 7.05 5.16 13.58
CA ASP A 181 6.56 5.43 14.94
C ASP A 181 5.02 5.53 14.93
N GLU A 182 4.45 5.70 16.10
CA GLU A 182 3.00 5.80 16.31
C GLU A 182 2.39 7.01 15.61
N GLU A 183 3.08 8.14 15.60
CA GLU A 183 2.60 9.35 14.93
C GLU A 183 2.56 9.15 13.40
N HIS A 184 3.57 8.48 12.84
CA HIS A 184 3.58 8.10 11.44
C HIS A 184 2.46 7.11 11.13
N LEU A 185 2.26 6.09 11.98
CA LEU A 185 1.15 5.14 11.85
C LEU A 185 -0.19 5.86 11.85
N TYR A 186 -0.42 6.77 12.80
CA TYR A 186 -1.66 7.54 12.87
C TYR A 186 -1.95 8.28 11.57
N ARG A 187 -0.96 9.00 11.04
CA ARG A 187 -1.09 9.70 9.76
C ARG A 187 -1.44 8.76 8.61
N VAL A 188 -0.86 7.54 8.59
CA VAL A 188 -1.16 6.52 7.58
C VAL A 188 -2.57 5.98 7.73
N VAL A 189 -3.02 5.69 8.96
CA VAL A 189 -4.40 5.22 9.24
C VAL A 189 -5.42 6.27 8.78
N GLN A 190 -5.23 7.55 9.14
CA GLN A 190 -6.13 8.63 8.70
C GLN A 190 -6.09 8.85 7.19
N TYR A 191 -4.91 8.71 6.58
CA TYR A 191 -4.75 8.76 5.13
C TYR A 191 -5.56 7.65 4.44
N ILE A 192 -5.46 6.39 4.88
CA ILE A 192 -6.21 5.24 4.38
C ILE A 192 -7.71 5.48 4.54
N GLY A 193 -8.15 5.91 5.72
CA GLY A 193 -9.55 6.15 6.03
C GLY A 193 -10.20 7.25 5.18
N SER A 194 -9.48 8.35 4.96
CA SER A 194 -10.00 9.51 4.22
C SER A 194 -9.84 9.41 2.70
N ASN A 195 -9.02 8.49 2.20
CA ASN A 195 -8.65 8.42 0.78
C ASN A 195 -9.85 8.38 -0.18
N PRO A 196 -10.86 7.50 -0.02
CA PRO A 196 -11.99 7.42 -0.94
C PRO A 196 -12.78 8.74 -1.04
N ARG A 197 -13.01 9.40 0.09
CA ARG A 197 -13.74 10.66 0.15
C ARG A 197 -12.96 11.80 -0.50
N ARG A 198 -11.65 11.87 -0.26
CA ARG A 198 -10.75 12.83 -0.92
C ARG A 198 -10.69 12.65 -2.42
N ALA A 199 -10.79 11.40 -2.90
CA ALA A 199 -10.86 11.07 -4.32
C ALA A 199 -12.27 11.26 -4.92
N GLY A 200 -13.27 11.63 -4.12
CA GLY A 200 -14.65 11.81 -4.58
C GLY A 200 -15.33 10.52 -5.03
N ILE A 201 -14.90 9.36 -4.50
CA ILE A 201 -15.42 8.05 -4.92
C ILE A 201 -16.70 7.76 -4.12
N PRO A 202 -17.80 7.35 -4.79
CA PRO A 202 -19.04 6.95 -4.11
C PRO A 202 -18.83 5.80 -3.13
N GLU A 203 -19.57 5.79 -2.03
CA GLU A 203 -19.38 4.80 -0.95
C GLU A 203 -19.54 3.34 -1.41
N GLN A 204 -20.38 3.09 -2.39
CA GLN A 204 -20.56 1.74 -2.96
C GLN A 204 -19.35 1.24 -3.77
N ASP A 205 -18.42 2.11 -4.16
CA ASP A 205 -17.31 1.78 -5.07
C ASP A 205 -15.99 1.51 -4.35
N TRP A 206 -15.97 1.54 -3.01
CA TRP A 206 -14.81 1.24 -2.19
C TRP A 206 -15.18 0.43 -0.96
N HIS A 207 -14.18 -0.13 -0.28
CA HIS A 207 -14.34 -0.84 0.98
C HIS A 207 -13.14 -0.60 1.86
N ARG A 208 -13.37 -0.32 3.14
CA ARG A 208 -12.31 -0.19 4.14
C ARG A 208 -12.55 -1.10 5.34
N TRP A 209 -11.47 -1.49 5.97
CA TRP A 209 -11.48 -2.32 7.17
C TRP A 209 -10.36 -1.86 8.12
N ILE A 210 -10.63 -1.95 9.40
CA ILE A 210 -9.65 -1.73 10.46
C ILE A 210 -9.72 -2.87 11.46
N ASN A 211 -8.56 -3.28 11.97
CA ASN A 211 -8.45 -4.33 12.96
C ASN A 211 -9.32 -4.01 14.20
N PRO A 212 -10.24 -4.91 14.61
CA PRO A 212 -11.09 -4.68 15.78
C PRO A 212 -10.30 -4.42 17.05
N GLN A 213 -9.13 -5.05 17.24
CA GLN A 213 -8.26 -4.82 18.39
C GLN A 213 -7.64 -3.41 18.37
N TRP A 214 -7.32 -2.89 17.17
CA TRP A 214 -6.86 -1.51 17.00
C TRP A 214 -7.94 -0.52 17.35
N ARG A 215 -9.18 -0.78 16.89
CA ARG A 215 -10.33 0.06 17.23
C ARG A 215 -10.59 0.07 18.73
N ALA A 216 -10.49 -1.06 19.42
CA ALA A 216 -10.60 -1.17 20.88
C ALA A 216 -9.49 -0.40 21.61
N ALA A 217 -8.34 -0.18 20.98
CA ALA A 217 -7.23 0.63 21.46
C ALA A 217 -7.29 2.11 21.00
N ASN A 218 -8.47 2.60 20.59
CA ASN A 218 -8.73 3.95 20.10
C ASN A 218 -8.04 4.31 18.76
N TRP A 219 -7.65 3.33 17.99
CA TRP A 219 -7.15 3.50 16.64
C TRP A 219 -8.30 3.26 15.65
N ASP A 220 -8.89 4.33 15.15
CA ASP A 220 -9.96 4.25 14.15
C ASP A 220 -9.77 5.31 13.06
N PHE A 221 -10.51 5.16 11.98
CA PHE A 221 -10.61 6.20 10.95
C PHE A 221 -11.43 7.37 11.49
N HIS A 222 -10.86 8.56 11.42
CA HIS A 222 -11.62 9.77 11.75
C HIS A 222 -12.30 10.26 10.47
N ASP A 223 -13.57 10.01 10.38
CA ASP A 223 -14.38 10.59 9.33
C ASP A 223 -14.51 12.08 9.61
N SER A 224 -13.70 12.90 8.92
CA SER A 224 -13.92 14.35 8.91
C SER A 224 -15.36 14.57 8.43
N LYS A 225 -16.19 15.19 9.31
CA LYS A 225 -17.53 15.63 8.97
C LYS A 225 -17.53 16.62 7.84
#